data_92d94773a914d1bf5108b90e022f8229
#
_entry.id   92d94773a914d1bf5108b90e022f8229
#
_cell.length_a   1.000
_cell.length_b   1.000
_cell.length_c   1.000
_cell.angle_alpha   90.00
_cell.angle_beta   90.00
_cell.angle_gamma   90.00
#
_symmetry.space_group_name_H-M   'P 1'
#
loop_
_entity.id
_entity.type
_entity.pdbx_description
1 polymer ?
#
loop_
_entity_poly.entity_id
_entity_poly.type
_entity_poly.pdbx_seq_one_letter_code
_entity_poly.pdbx_strand_id
1 'polypeptide(L)'
;DALAGDIYKNAENYYKSVFEHAGGSISFYPDKNGAAPTAELYHRETRSISVQDVKEFCKKHGITENVFFISAFGITLGKYNFKKDAVFTTIYHGRNDSRLSETVGMLVKTLPVFCDFSGTAKDCLSGVQKQLIDSMNNDVYPFSQISHEFDIKADAMVIYQGDNFAFDTIGGEYAQEEPVSLNMAKAPVSVSISIEKNRFVFEIEYRGDMYHEETIRYLADNLETTAEGILRECDPADIRLMFEEKTQMEDIPEHAGKTFIDLFKEMAARYPDRPAVRDDSGDFTYRELDRMSDYIAQKLTENGFGPEQAAGILCGRTKEYTVAYVGVMKAGGAYVPLDPEYPQSRIE
;
A
#
# COMPACT_ATOMS: atom_id res chain seq x y z
N ASP A 1 -34.77 3.39 18.01
CA ASP A 1 -34.49 2.81 19.34
C ASP A 1 -33.22 1.95 19.38
N ALA A 2 -32.84 1.25 18.31
CA ALA A 2 -31.55 0.51 18.26
C ALA A 2 -30.31 1.42 18.37
N LEU A 3 -30.37 2.66 17.90
CA LEU A 3 -29.29 3.63 17.95
C LEU A 3 -28.99 4.18 19.35
N ALA A 4 -29.90 4.02 20.32
CA ALA A 4 -29.76 4.51 21.69
C ALA A 4 -29.51 3.40 22.73
N GLY A 5 -29.39 2.15 22.28
CA GLY A 5 -29.27 0.99 23.16
C GLY A 5 -27.86 0.47 23.35
N ASP A 6 -27.70 -0.50 24.26
CA ASP A 6 -26.43 -1.18 24.54
C ASP A 6 -25.82 -1.84 23.30
N ILE A 7 -26.63 -2.26 22.31
CA ILE A 7 -26.20 -2.88 21.06
C ILE A 7 -25.35 -1.90 20.24
N TYR A 8 -25.81 -0.65 20.09
CA TYR A 8 -25.08 0.38 19.36
C TYR A 8 -23.73 0.71 20.04
N LYS A 9 -23.79 0.87 21.37
CA LYS A 9 -22.59 1.17 22.16
C LYS A 9 -21.56 0.02 22.14
N ASN A 10 -22.03 -1.22 22.14
CA ASN A 10 -21.15 -2.38 21.99
C ASN A 10 -20.49 -2.42 20.62
N ALA A 11 -21.23 -2.10 19.55
CA ALA A 11 -20.70 -2.00 18.21
C ALA A 11 -19.68 -0.85 18.08
N GLU A 12 -19.94 0.33 18.66
CA GLU A 12 -18.99 1.43 18.75
C GLU A 12 -17.67 0.98 19.42
N ASN A 13 -17.77 0.34 20.60
CA ASN A 13 -16.60 -0.14 21.32
C ASN A 13 -15.82 -1.20 20.54
N TYR A 14 -16.50 -2.06 19.78
CA TYR A 14 -15.87 -3.02 18.92
C TYR A 14 -15.01 -2.32 17.86
N TYR A 15 -15.56 -1.37 17.10
CA TYR A 15 -14.83 -0.66 16.07
C TYR A 15 -13.67 0.18 16.64
N LYS A 16 -13.84 0.78 17.83
CA LYS A 16 -12.73 1.42 18.56
C LYS A 16 -11.60 0.44 18.82
N SER A 17 -11.90 -0.75 19.33
CA SER A 17 -10.87 -1.75 19.62
C SER A 17 -10.09 -2.21 18.39
N VAL A 18 -10.71 -2.19 17.19
CA VAL A 18 -10.08 -2.61 15.94
C VAL A 18 -9.26 -1.48 15.32
N PHE A 19 -9.80 -0.26 15.26
CA PHE A 19 -9.26 0.80 14.40
C PHE A 19 -8.56 1.94 15.16
N GLU A 20 -8.65 2.04 16.49
CA GLU A 20 -8.01 3.11 17.27
C GLU A 20 -6.49 3.21 17.03
N HIS A 21 -5.84 2.10 16.67
CA HIS A 21 -4.40 2.03 16.42
C HIS A 21 -4.04 1.66 14.96
N ALA A 22 -5.02 1.57 14.08
CA ALA A 22 -4.82 1.08 12.71
C ALA A 22 -4.25 2.13 11.72
N GLY A 23 -4.16 3.40 12.12
CA GLY A 23 -3.51 4.45 11.29
C GLY A 23 -4.29 4.90 10.04
N GLY A 24 -5.62 4.68 9.99
CA GLY A 24 -6.48 5.07 8.87
C GLY A 24 -6.38 4.13 7.65
N SER A 25 -7.22 4.38 6.65
CA SER A 25 -7.22 3.58 5.41
C SER A 25 -6.04 3.91 4.50
N ILE A 26 -5.65 2.92 3.69
CA ILE A 26 -4.63 3.09 2.65
C ILE A 26 -5.22 2.81 1.27
N SER A 27 -4.60 3.37 0.25
CA SER A 27 -4.96 3.20 -1.15
C SER A 27 -3.72 2.89 -1.99
N PHE A 28 -3.92 2.55 -3.25
CA PHE A 28 -2.81 2.46 -4.20
C PHE A 28 -2.31 3.86 -4.54
N TYR A 29 -0.99 4.02 -4.70
CA TYR A 29 -0.41 5.29 -5.12
C TYR A 29 -0.86 5.63 -6.53
N PRO A 30 -1.42 6.83 -6.76
CA PRO A 30 -1.85 7.24 -8.08
C PRO A 30 -0.67 7.56 -9.00
N ASP A 31 -0.79 7.24 -10.28
CA ASP A 31 0.19 7.60 -11.31
C ASP A 31 0.12 9.08 -11.70
N LYS A 32 -1.04 9.71 -11.44
CA LYS A 32 -1.39 11.07 -11.86
C LYS A 32 -2.02 11.84 -10.71
N ASN A 33 -1.92 13.16 -10.76
CA ASN A 33 -2.47 14.07 -9.74
C ASN A 33 -3.97 14.31 -9.85
N GLY A 34 -4.78 13.37 -10.28
CA GLY A 34 -6.23 13.40 -10.37
C GLY A 34 -6.87 14.81 -10.41
N ALA A 35 -7.01 15.43 -11.59
CA ALA A 35 -7.41 16.84 -11.70
C ALA A 35 -8.93 17.06 -11.79
N ALA A 36 -9.69 16.05 -12.20
CA ALA A 36 -11.15 16.08 -12.28
C ALA A 36 -11.69 14.64 -12.34
N PRO A 37 -12.84 14.33 -11.74
CA PRO A 37 -13.47 13.04 -11.90
C PRO A 37 -13.76 12.81 -13.38
N THR A 38 -12.97 11.98 -14.03
CA THR A 38 -13.22 11.49 -15.38
C THR A 38 -14.06 10.23 -15.30
N ALA A 39 -14.56 9.79 -16.47
CA ALA A 39 -15.29 8.54 -16.57
C ALA A 39 -14.54 7.39 -15.91
N GLU A 40 -15.28 6.55 -15.24
CA GLU A 40 -14.84 5.28 -14.68
C GLU A 40 -14.30 4.40 -15.80
N LEU A 41 -13.13 3.80 -15.60
CA LEU A 41 -12.54 2.84 -16.52
C LEU A 41 -12.58 1.45 -15.90
N TYR A 42 -12.63 0.43 -16.76
CA TYR A 42 -12.73 -0.97 -16.37
C TYR A 42 -11.58 -1.76 -16.97
N HIS A 43 -10.98 -2.60 -16.15
CA HIS A 43 -10.09 -3.66 -16.61
C HIS A 43 -10.67 -4.99 -16.15
N ARG A 44 -10.96 -5.88 -17.11
CA ARG A 44 -11.58 -7.17 -16.85
C ARG A 44 -10.77 -8.28 -17.47
N GLU A 45 -10.38 -9.26 -16.66
CA GLU A 45 -9.54 -10.35 -17.11
C GLU A 45 -9.86 -11.66 -16.39
N THR A 46 -9.86 -12.75 -17.17
CA THR A 46 -9.97 -14.12 -16.62
C THR A 46 -8.61 -14.56 -16.10
N ARG A 47 -8.58 -15.06 -14.87
CA ARG A 47 -7.35 -15.45 -14.18
C ARG A 47 -7.03 -16.93 -14.35
N SER A 48 -5.75 -17.28 -14.18
CA SER A 48 -5.25 -18.65 -14.30
C SER A 48 -5.45 -19.46 -13.02
N ILE A 49 -5.62 -18.79 -11.87
CA ILE A 49 -5.82 -19.43 -10.58
C ILE A 49 -7.01 -20.40 -10.61
N SER A 50 -6.80 -21.60 -10.11
CA SER A 50 -7.79 -22.68 -10.14
C SER A 50 -8.90 -22.46 -9.10
N VAL A 51 -10.15 -22.46 -9.55
CA VAL A 51 -11.32 -22.38 -8.66
C VAL A 51 -11.36 -23.60 -7.72
N GLN A 52 -11.02 -24.78 -8.22
CA GLN A 52 -10.99 -26.00 -7.42
C GLN A 52 -9.95 -25.92 -6.30
N ASP A 53 -8.73 -25.45 -6.61
CA ASP A 53 -7.64 -25.38 -5.63
C ASP A 53 -7.98 -24.37 -4.52
N VAL A 54 -8.58 -23.23 -4.87
CA VAL A 54 -9.06 -22.26 -3.88
C VAL A 54 -10.15 -22.85 -2.99
N LYS A 55 -11.13 -23.56 -3.58
CA LYS A 55 -12.20 -24.21 -2.81
C LYS A 55 -11.67 -25.29 -1.86
N GLU A 56 -10.73 -26.12 -2.32
CA GLU A 56 -10.09 -27.14 -1.50
C GLU A 56 -9.25 -26.54 -0.38
N PHE A 57 -8.48 -25.50 -0.69
CA PHE A 57 -7.70 -24.75 0.30
C PHE A 57 -8.61 -24.14 1.38
N CYS A 58 -9.66 -23.44 0.97
CA CYS A 58 -10.62 -22.84 1.88
C CYS A 58 -11.28 -23.88 2.80
N LYS A 59 -11.70 -25.01 2.24
CA LYS A 59 -12.24 -26.14 3.01
C LYS A 59 -11.24 -26.72 3.99
N LYS A 60 -9.98 -26.91 3.57
CA LYS A 60 -8.89 -27.41 4.43
C LYS A 60 -8.63 -26.50 5.62
N HIS A 61 -8.65 -25.19 5.42
CA HIS A 61 -8.34 -24.19 6.45
C HIS A 61 -9.57 -23.66 7.19
N GLY A 62 -10.78 -24.10 6.85
CA GLY A 62 -12.03 -23.69 7.49
C GLY A 62 -12.38 -22.20 7.31
N ILE A 63 -11.98 -21.64 6.15
CA ILE A 63 -12.28 -20.25 5.75
C ILE A 63 -13.21 -20.23 4.53
N THR A 64 -13.77 -19.07 4.22
CA THR A 64 -14.53 -18.85 2.99
C THR A 64 -13.63 -18.29 1.87
N GLU A 65 -14.04 -18.46 0.61
CA GLU A 65 -13.39 -17.86 -0.54
C GLU A 65 -13.37 -16.33 -0.44
N ASN A 66 -14.39 -15.73 0.15
CA ASN A 66 -14.43 -14.29 0.45
C ASN A 66 -13.27 -13.88 1.38
N VAL A 67 -13.04 -14.60 2.49
CA VAL A 67 -11.91 -14.36 3.41
C VAL A 67 -10.58 -14.52 2.67
N PHE A 68 -10.47 -15.54 1.83
CA PHE A 68 -9.26 -15.81 1.05
C PHE A 68 -8.89 -14.60 0.16
N PHE A 69 -9.83 -14.10 -0.65
CA PHE A 69 -9.55 -12.99 -1.57
C PHE A 69 -9.44 -11.64 -0.84
N ILE A 70 -10.19 -11.40 0.22
CA ILE A 70 -10.02 -10.21 1.06
C ILE A 70 -8.61 -10.19 1.67
N SER A 71 -8.11 -11.32 2.15
CA SER A 71 -6.74 -11.41 2.69
C SER A 71 -5.68 -11.21 1.59
N ALA A 72 -5.86 -11.82 0.41
CA ALA A 72 -4.97 -11.61 -0.73
C ALA A 72 -4.91 -10.13 -1.14
N PHE A 73 -6.06 -9.46 -1.20
CA PHE A 73 -6.13 -8.03 -1.49
C PHE A 73 -5.43 -7.19 -0.42
N GLY A 74 -5.67 -7.47 0.87
CA GLY A 74 -5.05 -6.76 1.98
C GLY A 74 -3.52 -6.89 1.98
N ILE A 75 -2.99 -8.09 1.75
CA ILE A 75 -1.55 -8.32 1.62
C ILE A 75 -0.99 -7.54 0.41
N THR A 76 -1.66 -7.62 -0.75
CA THR A 76 -1.25 -6.89 -1.96
C THR A 76 -1.20 -5.40 -1.68
N LEU A 77 -2.29 -4.81 -1.18
CA LEU A 77 -2.41 -3.38 -0.89
C LEU A 77 -1.36 -2.90 0.13
N GLY A 78 -1.16 -3.66 1.22
CA GLY A 78 -0.17 -3.31 2.23
C GLY A 78 1.26 -3.35 1.68
N LYS A 79 1.59 -4.34 0.85
CA LYS A 79 2.91 -4.42 0.19
C LYS A 79 3.15 -3.25 -0.77
N TYR A 80 2.15 -2.79 -1.52
CA TYR A 80 2.24 -1.58 -2.34
C TYR A 80 2.55 -0.33 -1.49
N ASN A 81 2.17 -0.35 -0.22
CA ASN A 81 2.41 0.75 0.74
C ASN A 81 3.60 0.51 1.67
N PHE A 82 4.41 -0.52 1.43
CA PHE A 82 5.56 -0.91 2.26
C PHE A 82 5.19 -1.13 3.74
N LYS A 83 3.96 -1.59 4.00
CA LYS A 83 3.42 -1.89 5.33
C LYS A 83 3.28 -3.39 5.53
N LYS A 84 3.04 -3.80 6.77
CA LYS A 84 2.71 -5.17 7.18
C LYS A 84 1.25 -5.33 7.58
N ASP A 85 0.47 -4.29 7.34
CA ASP A 85 -0.97 -4.23 7.55
C ASP A 85 -1.64 -3.39 6.47
N ALA A 86 -2.95 -3.53 6.34
CA ALA A 86 -3.76 -2.72 5.44
C ALA A 86 -5.15 -2.47 6.02
N VAL A 87 -5.64 -1.24 5.88
CA VAL A 87 -7.04 -0.88 6.12
C VAL A 87 -7.67 -0.47 4.81
N PHE A 88 -8.76 -1.13 4.45
CA PHE A 88 -9.51 -0.94 3.21
C PHE A 88 -10.98 -1.29 3.42
N THR A 89 -11.79 -1.35 2.38
CA THR A 89 -13.22 -1.65 2.51
C THR A 89 -13.65 -2.86 1.69
N THR A 90 -14.70 -3.51 2.17
CA THR A 90 -15.45 -4.52 1.41
C THR A 90 -16.95 -4.24 1.55
N ILE A 91 -17.77 -4.97 0.81
CA ILE A 91 -19.21 -4.91 0.95
C ILE A 91 -19.78 -6.19 1.58
N TYR A 92 -20.88 -6.00 2.29
CA TYR A 92 -21.63 -7.05 2.93
C TYR A 92 -23.11 -6.95 2.56
N HIS A 93 -23.76 -8.05 2.23
CA HIS A 93 -25.13 -8.04 1.71
C HIS A 93 -26.20 -7.63 2.73
N GLY A 94 -25.89 -7.62 4.04
CA GLY A 94 -26.80 -7.14 5.10
C GLY A 94 -28.02 -8.03 5.35
N ARG A 95 -28.03 -9.29 4.88
CA ARG A 95 -29.20 -10.20 4.94
C ARG A 95 -28.97 -11.42 5.84
N ASN A 96 -28.26 -11.24 6.96
CA ASN A 96 -28.03 -12.33 7.92
C ASN A 96 -29.29 -12.76 8.66
N ASP A 97 -30.30 -11.88 8.76
CA ASP A 97 -31.56 -12.21 9.34
C ASP A 97 -32.48 -12.85 8.30
N SER A 98 -32.96 -14.07 8.55
CA SER A 98 -33.84 -14.80 7.63
C SER A 98 -35.14 -14.03 7.29
N ARG A 99 -35.57 -13.11 8.14
CA ARG A 99 -36.72 -12.23 7.88
C ARG A 99 -36.46 -11.23 6.74
N LEU A 100 -35.20 -10.97 6.44
CA LEU A 100 -34.77 -10.05 5.38
C LEU A 100 -34.53 -10.71 4.04
N SER A 101 -34.60 -12.06 3.96
CA SER A 101 -34.30 -12.83 2.74
C SER A 101 -35.17 -12.43 1.54
N GLU A 102 -36.45 -12.13 1.76
CA GLU A 102 -37.41 -11.75 0.73
C GLU A 102 -37.68 -10.21 0.69
N THR A 103 -36.93 -9.44 1.49
CA THR A 103 -37.13 -7.98 1.54
C THR A 103 -36.53 -7.33 0.29
N VAL A 104 -37.34 -6.62 -0.46
CA VAL A 104 -36.88 -5.79 -1.59
C VAL A 104 -36.35 -4.46 -1.04
N GLY A 105 -35.09 -4.17 -1.29
CA GLY A 105 -34.44 -2.94 -0.84
C GLY A 105 -32.92 -3.03 -0.79
N MET A 106 -32.27 -1.90 -0.64
CA MET A 106 -30.80 -1.81 -0.51
C MET A 106 -30.41 -2.07 0.94
N LEU A 107 -29.94 -3.28 1.20
CA LEU A 107 -29.45 -3.70 2.53
C LEU A 107 -27.92 -3.83 2.57
N VAL A 108 -27.27 -3.61 1.44
CA VAL A 108 -25.81 -3.70 1.32
C VAL A 108 -25.14 -2.66 2.23
N LYS A 109 -24.13 -3.10 2.96
CA LYS A 109 -23.32 -2.26 3.86
C LYS A 109 -21.87 -2.29 3.46
N THR A 110 -21.19 -1.18 3.62
CA THR A 110 -19.72 -1.10 3.53
C THR A 110 -19.15 -1.49 4.88
N LEU A 111 -18.21 -2.43 4.88
CA LEU A 111 -17.46 -2.85 6.07
C LEU A 111 -15.98 -2.47 5.89
N PRO A 112 -15.37 -1.80 6.87
CA PRO A 112 -13.92 -1.63 6.88
C PRO A 112 -13.26 -2.95 7.29
N VAL A 113 -12.11 -3.23 6.67
CA VAL A 113 -11.29 -4.40 6.95
C VAL A 113 -9.93 -3.95 7.43
N PHE A 114 -9.47 -4.51 8.52
CA PHE A 114 -8.09 -4.45 8.98
C PHE A 114 -7.42 -5.80 8.72
N CYS A 115 -6.42 -5.83 7.88
CA CYS A 115 -5.67 -7.01 7.50
C CYS A 115 -4.25 -6.89 8.03
N ASP A 116 -3.94 -7.55 9.14
CA ASP A 116 -2.58 -7.70 9.66
C ASP A 116 -1.94 -8.95 9.04
N PHE A 117 -0.82 -8.78 8.37
CA PHE A 117 -0.03 -9.86 7.77
C PHE A 117 1.45 -9.82 8.21
N SER A 118 1.70 -9.28 9.40
CA SER A 118 3.04 -9.30 10.03
C SER A 118 3.49 -10.70 10.47
N GLY A 119 2.53 -11.62 10.64
CA GLY A 119 2.73 -13.03 10.99
C GLY A 119 2.67 -13.98 9.81
N THR A 120 2.24 -15.23 10.06
CA THR A 120 2.08 -16.26 9.03
C THR A 120 0.82 -16.02 8.17
N ALA A 121 0.76 -16.67 7.00
CA ALA A 121 -0.46 -16.64 6.17
C ALA A 121 -1.69 -17.12 6.93
N LYS A 122 -1.54 -18.14 7.77
CA LYS A 122 -2.63 -18.67 8.60
C LYS A 122 -3.14 -17.64 9.62
N ASP A 123 -2.23 -16.90 10.25
CA ASP A 123 -2.60 -15.85 11.22
C ASP A 123 -3.39 -14.74 10.52
N CYS A 124 -2.94 -14.31 9.35
CA CYS A 124 -3.63 -13.31 8.52
C CYS A 124 -5.06 -13.77 8.16
N LEU A 125 -5.20 -14.95 7.57
CA LEU A 125 -6.50 -15.51 7.17
C LEU A 125 -7.46 -15.66 8.36
N SER A 126 -6.98 -16.15 9.48
CA SER A 126 -7.77 -16.32 10.70
C SER A 126 -8.18 -14.97 11.30
N GLY A 127 -7.29 -13.99 11.26
CA GLY A 127 -7.55 -12.63 11.73
C GLY A 127 -8.63 -11.94 10.92
N VAL A 128 -8.52 -11.98 9.59
CA VAL A 128 -9.51 -11.43 8.66
C VAL A 128 -10.87 -12.12 8.81
N GLN A 129 -10.89 -13.46 8.92
CA GLN A 129 -12.13 -14.20 9.13
C GLN A 129 -12.84 -13.77 10.42
N LYS A 130 -12.10 -13.72 11.52
CA LYS A 130 -12.65 -13.30 12.81
C LYS A 130 -13.20 -11.89 12.73
N GLN A 131 -12.42 -10.96 12.17
CA GLN A 131 -12.82 -9.56 12.07
C GLN A 131 -14.05 -9.37 11.18
N LEU A 132 -14.18 -10.09 10.06
CA LEU A 132 -15.38 -10.01 9.22
C LEU A 132 -16.63 -10.51 9.96
N ILE A 133 -16.53 -11.64 10.67
CA ILE A 133 -17.64 -12.17 11.48
C ILE A 133 -18.04 -11.17 12.56
N ASP A 134 -17.07 -10.63 13.28
CA ASP A 134 -17.32 -9.65 14.35
C ASP A 134 -17.91 -8.35 13.78
N SER A 135 -17.45 -7.87 12.61
CA SER A 135 -18.00 -6.69 11.94
C SER A 135 -19.45 -6.91 11.48
N MET A 136 -19.79 -8.11 10.97
CA MET A 136 -21.16 -8.46 10.60
C MET A 136 -22.10 -8.49 11.83
N ASN A 137 -21.60 -8.90 12.98
CA ASN A 137 -22.38 -8.90 14.25
C ASN A 137 -22.54 -7.50 14.83
N ASN A 138 -21.69 -6.55 14.44
CA ASN A 138 -21.69 -5.16 14.88
C ASN A 138 -22.15 -4.17 13.78
N ASP A 139 -22.86 -4.64 12.79
CA ASP A 139 -23.25 -3.91 11.58
C ASP A 139 -24.30 -2.79 11.81
N VAL A 140 -24.76 -2.62 13.05
CA VAL A 140 -25.62 -1.51 13.47
C VAL A 140 -24.86 -0.19 13.57
N TYR A 141 -23.54 -0.21 13.70
CA TYR A 141 -22.69 0.99 13.69
C TYR A 141 -22.35 1.35 12.24
N PRO A 142 -22.85 2.50 11.72
CA PRO A 142 -22.79 2.76 10.30
C PRO A 142 -21.39 3.15 9.83
N PHE A 143 -21.03 2.76 8.62
CA PHE A 143 -19.71 3.10 8.00
C PHE A 143 -19.40 4.58 8.03
N SER A 144 -20.40 5.46 7.88
CA SER A 144 -20.20 6.91 7.94
C SER A 144 -19.64 7.39 9.29
N GLN A 145 -20.03 6.75 10.39
CA GLN A 145 -19.47 7.05 11.72
C GLN A 145 -18.05 6.52 11.84
N ILE A 146 -17.81 5.27 11.40
CA ILE A 146 -16.48 4.65 11.40
C ILE A 146 -15.51 5.49 10.56
N SER A 147 -15.94 5.90 9.37
CA SER A 147 -15.16 6.74 8.45
C SER A 147 -14.74 8.05 9.09
N HIS A 148 -15.67 8.72 9.77
CA HIS A 148 -15.39 10.00 10.42
C HIS A 148 -14.49 9.86 11.66
N GLU A 149 -14.72 8.83 12.47
CA GLU A 149 -14.02 8.65 13.75
C GLU A 149 -12.58 8.14 13.57
N PHE A 150 -12.32 7.29 12.56
CA PHE A 150 -11.02 6.63 12.37
C PHE A 150 -10.33 7.02 11.06
N ASP A 151 -10.78 8.06 10.35
CA ASP A 151 -10.26 8.49 9.03
C ASP A 151 -10.17 7.32 8.01
N ILE A 152 -11.20 6.47 8.00
CA ILE A 152 -11.28 5.35 7.06
C ILE A 152 -12.09 5.76 5.84
N LYS A 153 -11.44 5.82 4.67
CA LYS A 153 -12.06 6.13 3.38
C LYS A 153 -12.25 4.85 2.57
N ALA A 154 -13.24 4.84 1.71
CA ALA A 154 -13.44 3.76 0.75
C ALA A 154 -12.60 3.98 -0.52
N ASP A 155 -11.29 4.25 -0.36
CA ASP A 155 -10.39 4.57 -1.47
C ASP A 155 -9.87 3.31 -2.18
N ALA A 156 -9.84 2.17 -1.49
CA ALA A 156 -9.57 0.86 -2.04
C ALA A 156 -10.64 -0.13 -1.56
N MET A 157 -11.24 -0.85 -2.48
CA MET A 157 -12.34 -1.76 -2.19
C MET A 157 -12.14 -3.11 -2.86
N VAL A 158 -12.51 -4.19 -2.17
CA VAL A 158 -12.57 -5.53 -2.75
C VAL A 158 -13.93 -6.17 -2.51
N ILE A 159 -14.48 -6.83 -3.51
CA ILE A 159 -15.79 -7.46 -3.50
C ILE A 159 -15.66 -8.88 -4.06
N TYR A 160 -15.95 -9.88 -3.24
CA TYR A 160 -16.08 -11.25 -3.72
C TYR A 160 -17.54 -11.56 -4.01
N GLN A 161 -17.85 -11.84 -5.26
CA GLN A 161 -19.22 -12.12 -5.73
C GLN A 161 -19.46 -13.64 -5.89
N GLY A 162 -18.41 -14.42 -6.04
CA GLY A 162 -18.53 -15.86 -6.30
C GLY A 162 -19.21 -16.15 -7.64
N ASP A 163 -20.12 -17.12 -7.62
CA ASP A 163 -20.94 -17.53 -8.78
C ASP A 163 -22.39 -16.98 -8.71
N ASN A 164 -22.67 -16.04 -7.79
CA ASN A 164 -24.02 -15.60 -7.47
C ASN A 164 -24.72 -14.77 -8.57
N PHE A 165 -24.00 -14.33 -9.59
CA PHE A 165 -24.53 -13.48 -10.66
C PHE A 165 -24.54 -14.17 -12.05
N ALA A 166 -24.21 -15.45 -12.13
CA ALA A 166 -24.30 -16.21 -13.38
C ALA A 166 -25.74 -16.64 -13.66
N PHE A 167 -26.59 -15.71 -14.09
CA PHE A 167 -27.95 -16.02 -14.53
C PHE A 167 -27.95 -16.25 -16.04
N ASP A 168 -27.95 -17.50 -16.47
CA ASP A 168 -28.16 -17.84 -17.88
C ASP A 168 -29.61 -17.61 -18.33
N THR A 169 -30.56 -17.62 -17.38
CA THR A 169 -31.99 -17.44 -17.67
C THR A 169 -32.72 -16.69 -16.56
N ILE A 170 -33.67 -15.85 -16.94
CA ILE A 170 -34.65 -15.21 -16.02
C ILE A 170 -36.04 -15.65 -16.48
N GLY A 171 -36.78 -16.31 -15.57
CA GLY A 171 -38.13 -16.81 -15.89
C GLY A 171 -38.19 -17.84 -17.02
N GLY A 172 -37.07 -18.53 -17.31
CA GLY A 172 -36.97 -19.52 -18.39
C GLY A 172 -36.52 -18.96 -19.75
N GLU A 173 -36.37 -17.66 -19.86
CA GLU A 173 -35.84 -16.99 -21.05
C GLU A 173 -34.33 -16.71 -20.87
N TYR A 174 -33.56 -16.78 -21.97
CA TYR A 174 -32.13 -16.46 -21.95
C TYR A 174 -31.93 -14.97 -21.56
N ALA A 175 -31.14 -14.74 -20.52
CA ALA A 175 -30.83 -13.39 -20.05
C ALA A 175 -29.41 -12.99 -20.48
N GLN A 176 -29.29 -11.81 -21.03
CA GLN A 176 -28.01 -11.20 -21.33
C GLN A 176 -27.76 -10.04 -20.36
N GLU A 177 -26.61 -10.07 -19.72
CA GLU A 177 -26.16 -8.96 -18.86
C GLU A 177 -25.64 -7.83 -19.73
N GLU A 178 -26.19 -6.63 -19.53
CA GLU A 178 -25.65 -5.40 -20.13
C GLU A 178 -25.03 -4.54 -19.02
N PRO A 179 -23.74 -4.22 -19.10
CA PRO A 179 -23.10 -3.37 -18.10
C PRO A 179 -23.65 -1.95 -18.18
N VAL A 180 -24.23 -1.47 -17.09
CA VAL A 180 -24.68 -0.08 -16.95
C VAL A 180 -23.59 0.72 -16.24
N SER A 181 -22.85 1.53 -17.00
CA SER A 181 -21.91 2.47 -16.43
C SER A 181 -22.65 3.66 -15.80
N LEU A 182 -22.45 3.88 -14.52
CA LEU A 182 -23.05 5.01 -13.79
C LEU A 182 -22.19 6.29 -13.86
N ASN A 183 -21.09 6.31 -14.59
CA ASN A 183 -20.14 7.43 -14.75
C ASN A 183 -19.62 8.04 -13.42
N MET A 184 -19.68 7.30 -12.32
CA MET A 184 -19.19 7.74 -11.02
C MET A 184 -18.51 6.56 -10.31
N ALA A 185 -17.17 6.59 -10.25
CA ALA A 185 -16.42 5.64 -9.48
C ALA A 185 -16.81 5.68 -8.00
N LYS A 186 -17.16 4.52 -7.43
CA LYS A 186 -17.51 4.38 -6.00
C LYS A 186 -16.27 4.54 -5.12
N ALA A 187 -15.11 4.14 -5.65
CA ALA A 187 -13.80 4.24 -5.03
C ALA A 187 -12.76 4.56 -6.12
N PRO A 188 -11.60 5.13 -5.77
CA PRO A 188 -10.47 5.28 -6.70
C PRO A 188 -10.08 3.97 -7.38
N VAL A 189 -10.11 2.84 -6.65
CA VAL A 189 -9.93 1.48 -7.17
C VAL A 189 -10.89 0.53 -6.47
N SER A 190 -11.66 -0.23 -7.23
CA SER A 190 -12.55 -1.27 -6.72
C SER A 190 -12.32 -2.57 -7.49
N VAL A 191 -12.05 -3.66 -6.78
CA VAL A 191 -11.79 -4.98 -7.36
C VAL A 191 -12.96 -5.90 -7.08
N SER A 192 -13.66 -6.33 -8.11
CA SER A 192 -14.72 -7.35 -8.04
C SER A 192 -14.18 -8.70 -8.54
N ILE A 193 -14.45 -9.75 -7.79
CA ILE A 193 -14.00 -11.11 -8.08
C ILE A 193 -15.20 -12.03 -8.21
N SER A 194 -15.41 -12.56 -9.40
CA SER A 194 -16.50 -13.48 -9.72
C SER A 194 -15.98 -14.82 -10.25
N ILE A 195 -16.87 -15.79 -10.35
CA ILE A 195 -16.61 -17.09 -11.01
C ILE A 195 -17.49 -17.18 -12.26
N GLU A 196 -16.84 -17.28 -13.42
CA GLU A 196 -17.50 -17.48 -14.71
C GLU A 196 -16.91 -18.70 -15.41
N LYS A 197 -17.76 -19.59 -15.88
CA LYS A 197 -17.33 -20.81 -16.58
C LYS A 197 -16.20 -21.57 -15.86
N ASN A 198 -16.32 -21.68 -14.53
CA ASN A 198 -15.33 -22.31 -13.64
C ASN A 198 -13.94 -21.67 -13.66
N ARG A 199 -13.88 -20.35 -13.87
CA ARG A 199 -12.66 -19.54 -13.77
C ARG A 199 -12.93 -18.28 -12.96
N PHE A 200 -11.94 -17.82 -12.23
CA PHE A 200 -12.02 -16.50 -11.61
C PHE A 200 -11.89 -15.41 -12.67
N VAL A 201 -12.72 -14.39 -12.52
CA VAL A 201 -12.67 -13.15 -13.31
C VAL A 201 -12.43 -12.01 -12.34
N PHE A 202 -11.37 -11.25 -12.58
CA PHE A 202 -11.11 -10.01 -11.88
C PHE A 202 -11.61 -8.85 -12.74
N GLU A 203 -12.49 -8.07 -12.18
CA GLU A 203 -12.97 -6.83 -12.77
C GLU A 203 -12.57 -5.67 -11.86
N ILE A 204 -11.77 -4.75 -12.39
CA ILE A 204 -11.24 -3.62 -11.64
C ILE A 204 -11.83 -2.35 -12.22
N GLU A 205 -12.67 -1.69 -11.43
CA GLU A 205 -13.14 -0.35 -11.69
C GLU A 205 -12.13 0.64 -11.13
N TYR A 206 -11.73 1.65 -11.91
CA TYR A 206 -10.73 2.62 -11.47
C TYR A 206 -10.90 4.00 -12.08
N ARG A 207 -10.37 5.00 -11.41
CA ARG A 207 -10.34 6.38 -11.89
C ARG A 207 -9.21 6.57 -12.91
N GLY A 208 -9.57 6.79 -14.18
CA GLY A 208 -8.63 7.00 -15.29
C GLY A 208 -7.82 8.31 -15.22
N ASP A 209 -8.25 9.28 -14.40
CA ASP A 209 -7.49 10.49 -14.08
C ASP A 209 -6.42 10.26 -12.99
N MET A 210 -6.49 9.13 -12.27
CA MET A 210 -5.54 8.77 -11.24
C MET A 210 -4.59 7.64 -11.67
N TYR A 211 -5.07 6.67 -12.45
CA TYR A 211 -4.31 5.46 -12.78
C TYR A 211 -4.17 5.24 -14.28
N HIS A 212 -3.06 4.65 -14.69
CA HIS A 212 -2.88 4.10 -16.02
C HIS A 212 -3.43 2.66 -16.06
N GLU A 213 -3.91 2.23 -17.22
CA GLU A 213 -4.39 0.87 -17.43
C GLU A 213 -3.30 -0.18 -17.13
N GLU A 214 -2.06 0.14 -17.45
CA GLU A 214 -0.92 -0.73 -17.18
C GLU A 214 -0.71 -0.97 -15.67
N THR A 215 -0.83 0.07 -14.85
CA THR A 215 -0.76 -0.05 -13.37
C THR A 215 -1.86 -0.94 -12.84
N ILE A 216 -3.07 -0.84 -13.41
CA ILE A 216 -4.20 -1.67 -13.02
C ILE A 216 -3.99 -3.13 -13.44
N ARG A 217 -3.39 -3.39 -14.61
CA ARG A 217 -3.01 -4.74 -15.04
C ARG A 217 -2.00 -5.37 -14.07
N TYR A 218 -0.95 -4.63 -13.69
CA TYR A 218 0.00 -5.09 -12.67
C TYR A 218 -0.66 -5.35 -11.31
N LEU A 219 -1.65 -4.53 -10.93
CA LEU A 219 -2.42 -4.79 -9.72
C LEU A 219 -3.15 -6.13 -9.79
N ALA A 220 -3.79 -6.43 -10.91
CA ALA A 220 -4.48 -7.69 -11.12
C ALA A 220 -3.53 -8.90 -11.08
N ASP A 221 -2.37 -8.79 -11.74
CA ASP A 221 -1.32 -9.82 -11.74
C ASP A 221 -0.73 -10.05 -10.34
N ASN A 222 -0.51 -8.98 -9.60
CA ASN A 222 0.01 -9.07 -8.23
C ASN A 222 -1.02 -9.63 -7.24
N LEU A 223 -2.30 -9.35 -7.44
CA LEU A 223 -3.36 -9.95 -6.65
C LEU A 223 -3.43 -11.47 -6.90
N GLU A 224 -3.32 -11.91 -8.15
CA GLU A 224 -3.23 -13.33 -8.49
C GLU A 224 -1.97 -13.97 -7.90
N THR A 225 -0.81 -13.34 -8.04
CA THR A 225 0.46 -13.79 -7.44
C THR A 225 0.35 -13.96 -5.92
N THR A 226 -0.32 -13.02 -5.24
CA THR A 226 -0.56 -13.12 -3.80
C THR A 226 -1.49 -14.28 -3.47
N ALA A 227 -2.58 -14.44 -4.21
CA ALA A 227 -3.51 -15.55 -4.02
C ALA A 227 -2.82 -16.90 -4.23
N GLU A 228 -1.99 -17.05 -5.27
CA GLU A 228 -1.19 -18.27 -5.49
C GLU A 228 -0.14 -18.49 -4.38
N GLY A 229 0.46 -17.42 -3.85
CA GLY A 229 1.37 -17.50 -2.72
C GLY A 229 0.66 -18.07 -1.48
N ILE A 230 -0.55 -17.59 -1.20
CA ILE A 230 -1.39 -18.12 -0.10
C ILE A 230 -1.73 -19.60 -0.34
N LEU A 231 -2.11 -20.01 -1.56
CA LEU A 231 -2.37 -21.42 -1.90
C LEU A 231 -1.17 -22.32 -1.64
N ARG A 232 0.05 -21.82 -1.86
CA ARG A 232 1.31 -22.51 -1.56
C ARG A 232 1.71 -22.43 -0.10
N GLU A 233 0.88 -21.87 0.77
CA GLU A 233 1.14 -21.64 2.20
C GLU A 233 2.43 -20.82 2.45
N CYS A 234 2.79 -19.93 1.51
CA CYS A 234 3.90 -19.00 1.70
C CYS A 234 3.53 -17.94 2.75
N ASP A 235 4.48 -17.60 3.60
CA ASP A 235 4.27 -16.45 4.50
C ASP A 235 4.17 -15.14 3.70
N PRO A 236 3.34 -14.19 4.12
CA PRO A 236 3.16 -12.94 3.39
C PRO A 236 4.47 -12.20 3.12
N ALA A 237 5.47 -12.33 4.00
CA ALA A 237 6.79 -11.73 3.82
C ALA A 237 7.51 -12.27 2.57
N ASP A 238 7.33 -13.55 2.24
CA ASP A 238 8.03 -14.24 1.17
C ASP A 238 7.33 -14.09 -0.21
N ILE A 239 6.09 -13.63 -0.23
CA ILE A 239 5.37 -13.37 -1.48
C ILE A 239 5.97 -12.13 -2.14
N ARG A 240 6.57 -12.29 -3.32
CA ARG A 240 7.17 -11.19 -4.08
C ARG A 240 6.19 -10.70 -5.14
N LEU A 241 5.82 -9.42 -5.06
CA LEU A 241 5.03 -8.76 -6.07
C LEU A 241 5.91 -8.35 -7.25
N MET A 242 5.31 -8.39 -8.46
CA MET A 242 5.93 -7.83 -9.65
C MET A 242 5.64 -6.34 -9.66
N PHE A 243 6.68 -5.54 -9.69
CA PHE A 243 6.60 -4.14 -10.06
C PHE A 243 7.22 -4.04 -11.44
N GLU A 244 6.67 -3.19 -12.31
CA GLU A 244 7.39 -2.85 -13.53
C GLU A 244 8.82 -2.49 -13.12
N GLU A 245 9.81 -3.19 -13.66
CA GLU A 245 11.16 -2.63 -13.72
C GLU A 245 11.09 -1.37 -14.59
N LYS A 246 10.46 -0.32 -14.05
CA LYS A 246 10.70 1.04 -14.50
C LYS A 246 12.14 1.34 -14.12
N THR A 247 12.93 1.20 -15.08
CA THR A 247 14.34 1.45 -15.18
C THR A 247 15.09 0.11 -15.29
N GLN A 248 15.30 -0.29 -16.48
CA GLN A 248 16.66 0.03 -16.94
C GLN A 248 16.88 1.50 -16.60
N MET A 249 17.41 1.82 -15.40
CA MET A 249 18.27 2.99 -15.27
C MET A 249 19.19 2.85 -16.46
N GLU A 250 18.99 3.67 -17.49
CA GLU A 250 19.99 3.81 -18.53
C GLU A 250 21.25 4.04 -17.72
N ASP A 251 22.11 3.01 -17.67
CA ASP A 251 23.43 3.16 -17.10
C ASP A 251 23.92 4.42 -17.74
N ILE A 252 24.11 5.48 -16.95
CA ILE A 252 24.81 6.64 -17.49
C ILE A 252 26.22 6.11 -17.68
N PRO A 253 26.59 5.63 -18.89
CA PRO A 253 27.79 4.80 -19.06
C PRO A 253 29.06 5.50 -18.61
N GLU A 254 29.02 6.86 -18.65
CA GLU A 254 30.10 7.75 -18.23
C GLU A 254 30.36 7.69 -16.71
N HIS A 255 29.36 7.27 -15.91
CA HIS A 255 29.43 7.25 -14.44
C HIS A 255 29.20 5.86 -13.85
N ALA A 256 29.02 4.84 -14.68
CA ALA A 256 28.82 3.47 -14.21
C ALA A 256 30.00 3.02 -13.32
N GLY A 257 29.68 2.54 -12.12
CA GLY A 257 30.66 2.07 -11.15
C GLY A 257 31.38 3.17 -10.35
N LYS A 258 31.03 4.46 -10.51
CA LYS A 258 31.58 5.56 -9.72
C LYS A 258 30.65 5.95 -8.59
N THR A 259 31.22 6.21 -7.43
CA THR A 259 30.50 6.79 -6.29
C THR A 259 30.40 8.31 -6.42
N PHE A 260 29.54 8.94 -5.62
CA PHE A 260 29.52 10.40 -5.51
C PHE A 260 30.90 10.98 -5.16
N ILE A 261 31.66 10.32 -4.29
CA ILE A 261 33.00 10.78 -3.89
C ILE A 261 34.00 10.70 -5.04
N ASP A 262 33.89 9.67 -5.89
CA ASP A 262 34.75 9.56 -7.08
C ASP A 262 34.48 10.73 -8.05
N LEU A 263 33.22 11.03 -8.33
CA LEU A 263 32.81 12.14 -9.19
C LEU A 263 33.19 13.49 -8.56
N PHE A 264 33.01 13.67 -7.25
CA PHE A 264 33.42 14.87 -6.55
C PHE A 264 34.94 15.10 -6.68
N LYS A 265 35.78 14.06 -6.47
CA LYS A 265 37.22 14.16 -6.60
C LYS A 265 37.65 14.51 -8.03
N GLU A 266 37.00 13.93 -9.04
CA GLU A 266 37.23 14.30 -10.43
C GLU A 266 36.92 15.78 -10.70
N MET A 267 35.80 16.28 -10.16
CA MET A 267 35.43 17.69 -10.31
C MET A 267 36.40 18.62 -9.55
N ALA A 268 36.81 18.23 -8.34
CA ALA A 268 37.78 18.98 -7.54
C ALA A 268 39.15 19.05 -8.25
N ALA A 269 39.59 17.98 -8.89
CA ALA A 269 40.81 17.97 -9.67
C ALA A 269 40.69 18.81 -10.96
N ARG A 270 39.55 18.77 -11.64
CA ARG A 270 39.33 19.46 -12.92
C ARG A 270 39.05 20.96 -12.76
N TYR A 271 38.37 21.35 -11.69
CA TYR A 271 37.91 22.73 -11.48
C TYR A 271 38.19 23.23 -10.04
N PRO A 272 39.46 23.17 -9.56
CA PRO A 272 39.79 23.39 -8.16
C PRO A 272 39.36 24.77 -7.61
N ASP A 273 39.44 25.79 -8.44
CA ASP A 273 39.21 27.18 -8.04
C ASP A 273 37.79 27.69 -8.34
N ARG A 274 36.91 26.80 -8.90
CA ARG A 274 35.48 27.15 -9.07
C ARG A 274 34.72 27.01 -7.76
N PRO A 275 33.69 27.86 -7.53
CA PRO A 275 32.77 27.66 -6.40
C PRO A 275 32.11 26.29 -6.47
N ALA A 276 32.19 25.54 -5.37
CA ALA A 276 31.54 24.23 -5.19
C ALA A 276 30.23 24.33 -4.40
N VAL A 277 30.17 25.21 -3.41
CA VAL A 277 29.01 25.47 -2.58
C VAL A 277 28.98 26.95 -2.20
N ARG A 278 27.76 27.51 -2.13
CA ARG A 278 27.52 28.91 -1.79
C ARG A 278 26.40 29.01 -0.76
N ASP A 279 26.58 29.95 0.21
CA ASP A 279 25.54 30.43 1.09
C ASP A 279 25.62 31.95 1.24
N ASP A 280 24.84 32.56 2.14
CA ASP A 280 24.82 33.99 2.37
C ASP A 280 26.15 34.56 2.92
N SER A 281 27.00 33.69 3.48
CA SER A 281 28.32 34.07 4.03
C SER A 281 29.45 33.96 3.02
N GLY A 282 29.18 33.49 1.79
CA GLY A 282 30.16 33.36 0.72
C GLY A 282 30.29 31.95 0.16
N ASP A 283 31.39 31.70 -0.56
CA ASP A 283 31.63 30.47 -1.29
C ASP A 283 32.73 29.62 -0.65
N PHE A 284 32.67 28.30 -0.83
CA PHE A 284 33.83 27.43 -0.82
C PHE A 284 34.11 26.94 -2.25
N THR A 285 35.38 27.01 -2.67
CA THR A 285 35.84 26.39 -3.90
C THR A 285 35.91 24.88 -3.77
N TYR A 286 35.98 24.15 -4.90
CA TYR A 286 36.19 22.71 -4.89
C TYR A 286 37.43 22.31 -4.11
N ARG A 287 38.54 23.04 -4.24
CA ARG A 287 39.76 22.81 -3.49
C ARG A 287 39.58 22.97 -1.97
N GLU A 288 38.87 24.01 -1.52
CA GLU A 288 38.61 24.24 -0.10
C GLU A 288 37.69 23.19 0.46
N LEU A 289 36.59 22.87 -0.24
CA LEU A 289 35.66 21.83 0.16
C LEU A 289 36.35 20.48 0.25
N ASP A 290 37.19 20.12 -0.73
CA ASP A 290 37.94 18.85 -0.75
C ASP A 290 38.85 18.75 0.47
N ARG A 291 39.68 19.78 0.72
CA ARG A 291 40.60 19.80 1.86
C ARG A 291 39.90 19.77 3.23
N MET A 292 38.81 20.54 3.38
CA MET A 292 38.09 20.56 4.64
C MET A 292 37.36 19.25 4.90
N SER A 293 36.76 18.65 3.87
CA SER A 293 36.10 17.35 4.01
C SER A 293 37.09 16.20 4.22
N ASP A 294 38.32 16.27 3.67
CA ASP A 294 39.40 15.33 3.99
C ASP A 294 39.78 15.37 5.47
N TYR A 295 39.88 16.59 6.06
CA TYR A 295 40.12 16.75 7.49
C TYR A 295 39.03 16.09 8.34
N ILE A 296 37.76 16.29 7.99
CA ILE A 296 36.63 15.62 8.68
C ILE A 296 36.73 14.11 8.55
N ALA A 297 36.97 13.59 7.32
CA ALA A 297 37.10 12.17 7.07
C ALA A 297 38.22 11.55 7.90
N GLN A 298 39.39 12.21 7.93
CA GLN A 298 40.52 11.80 8.75
C GLN A 298 40.17 11.73 10.23
N LYS A 299 39.55 12.77 10.78
CA LYS A 299 39.13 12.80 12.19
C LYS A 299 38.13 11.71 12.53
N LEU A 300 37.18 11.44 11.67
CA LEU A 300 36.23 10.34 11.85
C LEU A 300 36.94 8.99 11.88
N THR A 301 37.81 8.74 10.89
CA THR A 301 38.56 7.47 10.78
C THR A 301 39.54 7.27 11.96
N GLU A 302 40.23 8.34 12.41
CA GLU A 302 41.08 8.29 13.62
C GLU A 302 40.30 7.86 14.88
N ASN A 303 38.97 8.14 14.91
CA ASN A 303 38.08 7.73 15.99
C ASN A 303 37.33 6.41 15.72
N GLY A 304 37.76 5.63 14.72
CA GLY A 304 37.21 4.31 14.42
C GLY A 304 35.91 4.32 13.61
N PHE A 305 35.53 5.46 13.00
CA PHE A 305 34.37 5.55 12.12
C PHE A 305 34.71 5.01 10.72
N GLY A 306 33.75 4.29 10.10
CA GLY A 306 33.95 3.68 8.80
C GLY A 306 32.65 3.13 8.18
N PRO A 307 32.76 2.17 7.24
CA PRO A 307 31.61 1.59 6.55
C PRO A 307 30.53 1.07 7.49
N GLU A 308 29.27 1.18 7.06
CA GLU A 308 28.06 0.76 7.81
C GLU A 308 27.81 1.52 9.12
N GLN A 309 28.55 2.58 9.40
CA GLN A 309 28.34 3.46 10.55
C GLN A 309 27.65 4.77 10.11
N ALA A 310 26.84 5.32 11.00
CA ALA A 310 26.13 6.57 10.79
C ALA A 310 26.69 7.70 11.68
N ALA A 311 26.90 8.88 11.09
CA ALA A 311 27.30 10.09 11.82
C ALA A 311 26.17 11.13 11.75
N GLY A 312 25.70 11.62 12.93
CA GLY A 312 24.76 12.71 13.02
C GLY A 312 25.43 14.05 12.67
N ILE A 313 24.82 14.83 11.78
CA ILE A 313 25.26 16.19 11.47
C ILE A 313 24.24 17.18 12.00
N LEU A 314 24.54 17.77 13.14
CA LEU A 314 23.73 18.81 13.77
C LEU A 314 24.23 20.19 13.29
N CYS A 315 23.69 20.65 12.17
CA CYS A 315 24.11 21.89 11.53
C CYS A 315 22.95 22.49 10.75
N GLY A 316 22.87 23.82 10.69
CA GLY A 316 21.94 24.53 9.82
C GLY A 316 22.29 24.36 8.33
N ARG A 317 21.46 24.92 7.46
CA ARG A 317 21.64 24.85 5.99
C ARG A 317 22.73 25.84 5.53
N THR A 318 23.97 25.56 5.91
CA THR A 318 25.14 26.38 5.56
C THR A 318 26.11 25.58 4.68
N LYS A 319 27.12 26.26 4.13
CA LYS A 319 28.17 25.60 3.35
C LYS A 319 28.98 24.60 4.16
N GLU A 320 29.11 24.81 5.49
CA GLU A 320 29.77 23.89 6.43
C GLU A 320 29.02 22.54 6.52
N TYR A 321 27.69 22.54 6.35
CA TYR A 321 26.92 21.30 6.25
C TYR A 321 27.40 20.42 5.09
N THR A 322 27.72 21.06 3.95
CA THR A 322 28.30 20.34 2.78
C THR A 322 29.66 19.75 3.11
N VAL A 323 30.51 20.48 3.80
CA VAL A 323 31.82 19.96 4.25
C VAL A 323 31.64 18.72 5.14
N ALA A 324 30.68 18.78 6.08
CA ALA A 324 30.44 17.70 7.01
C ALA A 324 29.95 16.41 6.30
N TYR A 325 28.91 16.48 5.46
CA TYR A 325 28.40 15.25 4.83
C TYR A 325 29.40 14.67 3.79
N VAL A 326 30.13 15.51 3.03
CA VAL A 326 31.17 15.03 2.15
C VAL A 326 32.28 14.33 2.94
N GLY A 327 32.65 14.89 4.11
CA GLY A 327 33.63 14.27 5.01
C GLY A 327 33.21 12.92 5.55
N VAL A 328 31.94 12.77 5.97
CA VAL A 328 31.38 11.48 6.42
C VAL A 328 31.38 10.45 5.28
N MET A 329 30.96 10.85 4.08
CA MET A 329 30.97 9.97 2.91
C MET A 329 32.40 9.58 2.49
N LYS A 330 33.40 10.47 2.60
CA LYS A 330 34.80 10.17 2.37
C LYS A 330 35.37 9.17 3.39
N ALA A 331 34.86 9.17 4.62
CA ALA A 331 35.20 8.20 5.65
C ALA A 331 34.51 6.83 5.42
N GLY A 332 33.66 6.70 4.41
CA GLY A 332 32.98 5.46 4.03
C GLY A 332 31.68 5.17 4.76
N GLY A 333 31.21 6.08 5.63
CA GLY A 333 29.96 5.92 6.40
C GLY A 333 28.78 6.68 5.82
N ALA A 334 27.65 6.60 6.51
CA ALA A 334 26.41 7.31 6.21
C ALA A 334 26.24 8.55 7.10
N TYR A 335 25.66 9.61 6.58
CA TYR A 335 25.31 10.78 7.40
C TYR A 335 23.82 10.82 7.74
N VAL A 336 23.49 11.33 8.93
CA VAL A 336 22.12 11.56 9.37
C VAL A 336 21.95 13.07 9.61
N PRO A 337 21.12 13.77 8.82
CA PRO A 337 20.88 15.18 9.03
C PRO A 337 20.03 15.39 10.29
N LEU A 338 20.51 16.26 11.19
CA LEU A 338 19.80 16.68 12.40
C LEU A 338 19.56 18.18 12.33
N ASP A 339 18.29 18.57 12.37
CA ASP A 339 17.93 19.98 12.38
C ASP A 339 18.16 20.56 13.79
N PRO A 340 18.94 21.67 13.95
CA PRO A 340 19.14 22.30 15.22
C PRO A 340 17.86 22.85 15.91
N GLU A 341 16.79 23.03 15.14
CA GLU A 341 15.49 23.46 15.65
C GLU A 341 14.64 22.30 16.22
N TYR A 342 15.07 21.05 16.05
CA TYR A 342 14.36 19.92 16.65
C TYR A 342 14.42 19.95 18.19
N PRO A 343 13.32 19.52 18.85
CA PRO A 343 13.37 19.33 20.31
C PRO A 343 14.50 18.36 20.70
N GLN A 344 15.14 18.62 21.84
CA GLN A 344 16.28 17.83 22.30
C GLN A 344 15.94 16.33 22.42
N SER A 345 14.71 16.00 22.84
CA SER A 345 14.20 14.62 22.92
C SER A 345 14.08 13.90 21.57
N ARG A 346 14.23 14.61 20.44
CA ARG A 346 14.24 14.03 19.09
C ARG A 346 15.67 13.90 18.54
N ILE A 347 16.60 14.68 19.09
CA ILE A 347 18.02 14.63 18.71
C ILE A 347 18.75 13.53 19.48
N GLU A 348 18.34 13.26 20.72
CA GLU A 348 18.81 12.13 21.56
C GLU A 348 18.18 10.82 21.13
#